data_4d28e90fc5b2891160d15dc171a3b9b6
#
_entry.id   4d28e90fc5b2891160d15dc171a3b9b6
#
_cell.length_a   1.000
_cell.length_b   1.000
_cell.length_c   1.000
_cell.angle_alpha   90.00
_cell.angle_beta   90.00
_cell.angle_gamma   90.00
#
_symmetry.space_group_name_H-M   'P 1'
#
loop_
_entity.id
_entity.type
_entity.pdbx_description
1 polymer ?
#
loop_
_entity_poly.entity_id
_entity_poly.type
_entity_poly.pdbx_seq_one_letter_code
_entity_poly.pdbx_strand_id
1 'polypeptide(L)'
;MIKIIIGRKGSGKTKKLVDLVNAATTESLGNVVCIEKGNTLTYSVTHKARLIDADAFGISGYGEYYGMLSGIKSGNHDVTHIFGDATLRIGTRDYDELVNFFERLSNIEDVEFIFTISADKEELPKKLFDIAELIA
;
A
#
# COMPACT_ATOMS: atom_id res chain seq x y z
N MET A 1 9.79 1.01 -6.53
CA MET A 1 9.15 2.34 -6.63
C MET A 1 7.94 2.39 -5.70
N ILE A 2 7.75 3.54 -5.06
CA ILE A 2 6.63 3.75 -4.13
C ILE A 2 5.80 4.94 -4.63
N LYS A 3 4.49 4.74 -4.72
CA LYS A 3 3.54 5.79 -5.08
C LYS A 3 2.52 5.97 -3.96
N ILE A 4 2.05 7.19 -3.75
CA ILE A 4 1.11 7.49 -2.68
C ILE A 4 -0.09 8.29 -3.18
N ILE A 5 -1.24 7.99 -2.58
CA ILE A 5 -2.49 8.71 -2.74
C ILE A 5 -2.81 9.29 -1.36
N ILE A 6 -2.89 10.62 -1.26
CA ILE A 6 -3.12 11.28 0.02
C ILE A 6 -4.43 12.06 0.01
N GLY A 7 -4.95 12.37 1.17
CA GLY A 7 -6.15 13.14 1.36
C GLY A 7 -6.80 12.82 2.68
N ARG A 8 -7.76 13.63 3.08
CA ARG A 8 -8.50 13.42 4.31
C ARG A 8 -9.42 12.21 4.17
N LYS A 9 -9.87 11.68 5.31
CA LYS A 9 -10.88 10.63 5.34
C LYS A 9 -12.11 11.08 4.52
N GLY A 10 -12.62 10.21 3.67
CA GLY A 10 -13.78 10.53 2.83
C GLY A 10 -13.44 11.26 1.52
N SER A 11 -12.17 11.46 1.19
CA SER A 11 -11.76 12.16 -0.03
C SER A 11 -11.75 11.29 -1.29
N GLY A 12 -12.12 10.00 -1.18
CA GLY A 12 -12.15 9.10 -2.32
C GLY A 12 -10.85 8.36 -2.59
N LYS A 13 -9.92 8.33 -1.63
CA LYS A 13 -8.63 7.63 -1.79
C LYS A 13 -8.79 6.15 -2.07
N THR A 14 -9.67 5.49 -1.29
CA THR A 14 -9.89 4.04 -1.43
C THR A 14 -10.43 3.71 -2.82
N LYS A 15 -11.37 4.50 -3.33
CA LYS A 15 -11.91 4.30 -4.67
C LYS A 15 -10.81 4.43 -5.73
N LYS A 16 -9.95 5.44 -5.61
CA LYS A 16 -8.82 5.62 -6.53
C LYS A 16 -7.88 4.43 -6.48
N LEU A 17 -7.60 3.92 -5.28
CA LEU A 17 -6.76 2.74 -5.11
C LEU A 17 -7.39 1.52 -5.79
N VAL A 18 -8.67 1.26 -5.56
CA VAL A 18 -9.39 0.13 -6.16
C VAL A 18 -9.35 0.20 -7.68
N ASP A 19 -9.58 1.38 -8.25
CA ASP A 19 -9.51 1.56 -9.71
C ASP A 19 -8.12 1.20 -10.25
N LEU A 20 -7.06 1.58 -9.53
CA LEU A 20 -5.68 1.26 -9.91
C LEU A 20 -5.38 -0.23 -9.75
N VAL A 21 -5.88 -0.88 -8.70
CA VAL A 21 -5.75 -2.33 -8.51
C VAL A 21 -6.36 -3.07 -9.69
N ASN A 22 -7.60 -2.72 -10.02
CA ASN A 22 -8.32 -3.40 -11.10
C ASN A 22 -7.65 -3.17 -12.46
N ALA A 23 -7.14 -1.96 -12.71
CA ALA A 23 -6.39 -1.67 -13.93
C ALA A 23 -5.08 -2.48 -13.98
N ALA A 24 -4.37 -2.58 -12.86
CA ALA A 24 -3.10 -3.33 -12.82
C ALA A 24 -3.30 -4.80 -13.15
N THR A 25 -4.42 -5.40 -12.76
CA THR A 25 -4.68 -6.82 -13.05
C THR A 25 -4.86 -7.12 -14.54
N THR A 26 -5.23 -6.11 -15.34
CA THR A 26 -5.35 -6.27 -16.79
C THR A 26 -4.07 -5.92 -17.52
N GLU A 27 -3.25 -5.03 -16.96
CA GLU A 27 -2.03 -4.52 -17.60
C GLU A 27 -0.78 -5.31 -17.22
N SER A 28 -0.73 -5.83 -16.00
CA SER A 28 0.44 -6.56 -15.51
C SER A 28 0.47 -7.98 -16.04
N LEU A 29 1.68 -8.46 -16.36
CA LEU A 29 1.93 -9.85 -16.69
C LEU A 29 2.15 -10.70 -15.44
N GLY A 30 2.24 -10.08 -14.27
CA GLY A 30 2.47 -10.77 -13.01
C GLY A 30 1.29 -10.68 -12.06
N ASN A 31 1.54 -11.00 -10.81
CA ASN A 31 0.53 -11.01 -9.77
C ASN A 31 0.37 -9.64 -9.12
N VAL A 32 -0.87 -9.30 -8.79
CA VAL A 32 -1.24 -8.07 -8.12
C VAL A 32 -1.81 -8.41 -6.75
N VAL A 33 -1.31 -7.75 -5.71
CA VAL A 33 -1.73 -7.94 -4.32
C VAL A 33 -2.29 -6.64 -3.78
N CYS A 34 -3.39 -6.71 -3.03
CA CYS A 34 -4.00 -5.57 -2.36
C CYS A 34 -4.19 -5.90 -0.88
N ILE A 35 -3.65 -5.05 -0.01
CA ILE A 35 -3.76 -5.18 1.44
C ILE A 35 -4.77 -4.17 1.94
N GLU A 36 -5.72 -4.61 2.76
CA GLU A 36 -6.62 -3.70 3.47
C GLU A 36 -6.64 -4.02 4.95
N LYS A 37 -7.24 -3.13 5.72
CA LYS A 37 -7.54 -3.37 7.14
C LYS A 37 -9.03 -3.65 7.23
N GLY A 38 -9.38 -4.94 7.32
CA GLY A 38 -10.75 -5.40 7.30
C GLY A 38 -11.11 -6.08 5.97
N ASN A 39 -12.39 -6.17 5.66
CA ASN A 39 -12.89 -6.92 4.52
C ASN A 39 -13.90 -6.14 3.68
N THR A 40 -13.74 -4.82 3.58
CA THR A 40 -14.70 -3.95 2.90
C THR A 40 -14.56 -3.94 1.37
N LEU A 41 -13.41 -4.37 0.86
CA LEU A 41 -13.09 -4.30 -0.59
C LEU A 41 -13.40 -5.58 -1.36
N THR A 42 -13.94 -6.60 -0.71
CA THR A 42 -14.15 -7.94 -1.31
C THR A 42 -14.94 -7.89 -2.62
N TYR A 43 -15.94 -7.02 -2.72
CA TYR A 43 -16.76 -6.91 -3.92
C TYR A 43 -16.31 -5.82 -4.90
N SER A 44 -15.36 -4.99 -4.49
CA SER A 44 -14.87 -3.88 -5.33
C SER A 44 -13.61 -4.24 -6.08
N VAL A 45 -12.76 -5.07 -5.48
CA VAL A 45 -11.50 -5.54 -6.07
C VAL A 45 -11.76 -6.81 -6.86
N THR A 46 -11.28 -6.85 -8.11
CA THR A 46 -11.39 -8.04 -8.94
C THR A 46 -10.71 -9.25 -8.30
N HIS A 47 -11.31 -10.43 -8.46
CA HIS A 47 -10.72 -11.68 -7.95
C HIS A 47 -9.38 -12.05 -8.59
N LYS A 48 -8.98 -11.36 -9.64
CA LYS A 48 -7.65 -11.53 -10.25
C LYS A 48 -6.54 -10.95 -9.38
N ALA A 49 -6.87 -10.02 -8.47
CA ALA A 49 -5.94 -9.53 -7.46
C ALA A 49 -6.07 -10.37 -6.19
N ARG A 50 -4.94 -10.62 -5.52
CA ARG A 50 -4.97 -11.23 -4.19
C ARG A 50 -5.32 -10.16 -3.17
N LEU A 51 -6.48 -10.28 -2.55
CA LEU A 51 -6.92 -9.36 -1.50
C LEU A 51 -6.59 -9.97 -0.13
N ILE A 52 -5.86 -9.22 0.71
CA ILE A 52 -5.42 -9.67 2.02
C ILE A 52 -5.92 -8.69 3.08
N ASP A 53 -6.60 -9.24 4.09
CA ASP A 53 -7.01 -8.49 5.27
C ASP A 53 -5.90 -8.56 6.32
N ALA A 54 -5.25 -7.42 6.61
CA ALA A 54 -4.17 -7.36 7.60
C ALA A 54 -4.66 -7.77 8.99
N ASP A 55 -5.90 -7.45 9.34
CA ASP A 55 -6.46 -7.83 10.64
C ASP A 55 -6.61 -9.34 10.79
N ALA A 56 -6.96 -10.04 9.72
CA ALA A 56 -7.11 -11.49 9.75
C ALA A 56 -5.80 -12.21 10.10
N PHE A 57 -4.67 -11.59 9.80
CA PHE A 57 -3.34 -12.14 10.10
C PHE A 57 -2.68 -11.45 11.29
N GLY A 58 -3.40 -10.60 12.00
CA GLY A 58 -2.90 -9.93 13.19
C GLY A 58 -1.78 -8.92 12.92
N ILE A 59 -1.71 -8.38 11.71
CA ILE A 59 -0.66 -7.44 11.32
C ILE A 59 -0.97 -6.05 11.86
N SER A 60 -0.06 -5.51 12.67
CA SER A 60 -0.20 -4.18 13.26
C SER A 60 1.19 -3.57 13.44
N GLY A 61 1.33 -2.32 13.04
CA GLY A 61 2.60 -1.58 13.10
C GLY A 61 3.47 -1.78 11.87
N TYR A 62 4.40 -0.84 11.67
CA TYR A 62 5.22 -0.83 10.44
C TYR A 62 6.21 -1.97 10.35
N GLY A 63 6.71 -2.46 11.50
CA GLY A 63 7.63 -3.60 11.48
C GLY A 63 6.97 -4.87 10.95
N GLU A 64 5.77 -5.17 11.47
CA GLU A 64 4.99 -6.32 11.01
C GLU A 64 4.53 -6.13 9.56
N TYR A 65 4.11 -4.93 9.21
CA TYR A 65 3.67 -4.63 7.85
C TYR A 65 4.81 -4.82 6.85
N TYR A 66 5.98 -4.30 7.17
CA TYR A 66 7.16 -4.50 6.33
C TYR A 66 7.47 -5.99 6.16
N GLY A 67 7.45 -6.75 7.26
CA GLY A 67 7.70 -8.20 7.22
C GLY A 67 6.72 -8.91 6.30
N MET A 68 5.44 -8.57 6.38
CA MET A 68 4.44 -9.16 5.49
C MET A 68 4.71 -8.81 4.03
N LEU A 69 4.94 -7.53 3.72
CA LEU A 69 5.16 -7.09 2.33
C LEU A 69 6.43 -7.69 1.74
N SER A 70 7.52 -7.71 2.49
CA SER A 70 8.77 -8.32 2.03
C SER A 70 8.61 -9.83 1.85
N GLY A 71 7.85 -10.48 2.74
CA GLY A 71 7.54 -11.91 2.62
C GLY A 71 6.73 -12.24 1.39
N ILE A 72 5.74 -11.40 1.06
CA ILE A 72 4.93 -11.57 -0.16
C ILE A 72 5.84 -11.54 -1.39
N LYS A 73 6.71 -10.55 -1.50
CA LYS A 73 7.59 -10.42 -2.67
C LYS A 73 8.66 -11.50 -2.69
N SER A 74 9.28 -11.80 -1.55
CA SER A 74 10.32 -12.85 -1.49
C SER A 74 9.77 -14.23 -1.74
N GLY A 75 8.52 -14.48 -1.37
CA GLY A 75 7.84 -15.76 -1.60
C GLY A 75 7.26 -15.93 -2.99
N ASN A 76 7.16 -14.86 -3.78
CA ASN A 76 6.59 -14.92 -5.12
C ASN A 76 7.19 -13.81 -6.00
N HIS A 77 8.19 -14.18 -6.80
CA HIS A 77 8.88 -13.23 -7.70
C HIS A 77 7.95 -12.66 -8.78
N ASP A 78 6.81 -13.30 -9.05
CA ASP A 78 5.86 -12.84 -10.06
C ASP A 78 4.98 -11.69 -9.57
N VAL A 79 5.04 -11.32 -8.30
CA VAL A 79 4.33 -10.15 -7.78
C VAL A 79 4.95 -8.88 -8.36
N THR A 80 4.14 -8.12 -9.11
CA THR A 80 4.57 -6.87 -9.75
C THR A 80 4.07 -5.63 -9.03
N HIS A 81 2.91 -5.72 -8.38
CA HIS A 81 2.26 -4.60 -7.70
C HIS A 81 1.74 -5.03 -6.34
N ILE A 82 2.00 -4.20 -5.33
CA ILE A 82 1.41 -4.35 -4.00
C ILE A 82 0.74 -3.03 -3.64
N PHE A 83 -0.57 -3.07 -3.46
CA PHE A 83 -1.38 -1.93 -3.06
C PHE A 83 -1.70 -2.06 -1.58
N GLY A 84 -1.66 -0.94 -0.84
CA GLY A 84 -2.01 -0.91 0.57
C GLY A 84 -2.98 0.21 0.89
N ASP A 85 -4.17 -0.14 1.39
CA ASP A 85 -5.12 0.83 1.89
C ASP A 85 -4.95 1.04 3.39
N ALA A 86 -5.40 2.19 3.89
CA ALA A 86 -5.40 2.51 5.32
C ALA A 86 -4.01 2.39 5.97
N THR A 87 -2.98 2.89 5.30
CA THR A 87 -1.58 2.73 5.73
C THR A 87 -1.34 3.20 7.16
N LEU A 88 -1.88 4.35 7.56
CA LEU A 88 -1.69 4.87 8.93
C LEU A 88 -2.46 4.07 9.99
N ARG A 89 -3.49 3.35 9.58
CA ARG A 89 -4.26 2.51 10.51
C ARG A 89 -3.62 1.14 10.71
N ILE A 90 -2.99 0.60 9.67
CA ILE A 90 -2.20 -0.64 9.78
C ILE A 90 -0.90 -0.34 10.53
N GLY A 91 -0.21 0.73 10.15
CA GLY A 91 0.96 1.23 10.84
C GLY A 91 0.58 2.13 12.03
N THR A 92 1.16 3.32 12.06
CA THR A 92 0.86 4.34 13.08
C THR A 92 0.81 5.71 12.42
N ARG A 93 0.39 6.73 13.20
CA ARG A 93 0.47 8.14 12.78
C ARG A 93 1.79 8.80 13.15
N ASP A 94 2.77 8.04 13.57
CA ASP A 94 4.13 8.54 13.72
C ASP A 94 4.76 8.65 12.33
N TYR A 95 4.90 9.85 11.84
CA TYR A 95 5.37 10.08 10.47
C TYR A 95 6.85 9.77 10.28
N ASP A 96 7.64 9.80 11.36
CA ASP A 96 9.03 9.35 11.29
C ASP A 96 9.11 7.84 11.08
N GLU A 97 8.23 7.10 11.74
CA GLU A 97 8.09 5.66 11.52
C GLU A 97 7.61 5.36 10.10
N LEU A 98 6.68 6.16 9.58
CA LEU A 98 6.19 6.02 8.21
C LEU A 98 7.32 6.21 7.19
N VAL A 99 8.14 7.25 7.38
CA VAL A 99 9.30 7.51 6.50
C VAL A 99 10.27 6.34 6.56
N ASN A 100 10.58 5.85 7.75
CA ASN A 100 11.47 4.69 7.91
C ASN A 100 10.92 3.46 7.21
N PHE A 101 9.63 3.21 7.32
CA PHE A 101 8.95 2.11 6.64
C PHE A 101 9.13 2.22 5.12
N PHE A 102 8.92 3.41 4.55
CA PHE A 102 9.08 3.63 3.11
C PHE A 102 10.55 3.51 2.69
N GLU A 103 11.50 3.99 3.50
CA GLU A 103 12.93 3.80 3.22
C GLU A 103 13.28 2.32 3.13
N ARG A 104 12.76 1.52 4.04
CA ARG A 104 12.99 0.07 4.02
C ARG A 104 12.35 -0.58 2.77
N LEU A 105 11.12 -0.21 2.43
CA LEU A 105 10.45 -0.73 1.24
C LEU A 105 11.18 -0.36 -0.05
N SER A 106 11.82 0.81 -0.09
CA SER A 106 12.53 1.26 -1.28
C SER A 106 13.69 0.37 -1.68
N ASN A 107 14.16 -0.48 -0.77
CA ASN A 107 15.22 -1.45 -1.04
C ASN A 107 14.69 -2.75 -1.66
N ILE A 108 13.38 -2.93 -1.74
CA ILE A 108 12.79 -4.12 -2.37
C ILE A 108 12.63 -3.82 -3.87
N GLU A 109 13.34 -4.60 -4.69
CA GLU A 109 13.38 -4.38 -6.14
C GLU A 109 12.26 -5.12 -6.87
N ASP A 110 11.99 -4.69 -8.11
CA ASP A 110 11.08 -5.35 -9.05
C ASP A 110 9.63 -5.45 -8.56
N VAL A 111 9.21 -4.46 -7.77
CA VAL A 111 7.83 -4.35 -7.32
C VAL A 111 7.45 -2.88 -7.19
N GLU A 112 6.21 -2.57 -7.54
CA GLU A 112 5.65 -1.24 -7.36
C GLU A 112 4.70 -1.27 -6.16
N PHE A 113 4.93 -0.36 -5.20
CA PHE A 113 4.06 -0.19 -4.03
C PHE A 113 3.20 1.05 -4.22
N ILE A 114 1.90 0.93 -3.95
CA ILE A 114 0.98 2.05 -3.99
C ILE A 114 0.17 2.06 -2.69
N PHE A 115 0.25 3.16 -1.94
CA PHE A 115 -0.40 3.28 -0.62
C PHE A 115 -1.34 4.46 -0.56
N THR A 116 -2.45 4.31 0.18
CA THR A 116 -3.28 5.44 0.59
C THR A 116 -2.85 5.93 1.96
N ILE A 117 -2.80 7.24 2.14
CA ILE A 117 -2.42 7.88 3.41
C ILE A 117 -3.48 8.92 3.76
N SER A 118 -4.16 8.74 4.90
CA SER A 118 -5.19 9.67 5.38
C SER A 118 -4.57 10.84 6.13
N ALA A 119 -3.96 11.75 5.38
CA ALA A 119 -3.36 12.97 5.90
C ALA A 119 -3.34 14.02 4.79
N ASP A 120 -3.27 15.29 5.20
CA ASP A 120 -3.03 16.37 4.26
C ASP A 120 -1.55 16.40 3.89
N LYS A 121 -1.24 16.87 2.70
CA LYS A 121 0.15 16.97 2.23
C LYS A 121 1.03 17.75 3.21
N GLU A 122 0.48 18.81 3.80
CA GLU A 122 1.20 19.70 4.73
C GLU A 122 1.54 19.00 6.05
N GLU A 123 0.80 17.97 6.44
CA GLU A 123 1.07 17.20 7.67
C GLU A 123 2.24 16.24 7.51
N LEU A 124 2.55 15.86 6.27
CA LEU A 124 3.55 14.82 6.00
C LEU A 124 4.96 15.41 5.88
N PRO A 125 5.98 14.70 6.38
CA PRO A 125 7.35 15.17 6.25
C PRO A 125 7.75 15.32 4.78
N LYS A 126 8.50 16.38 4.47
CA LYS A 126 9.01 16.59 3.10
C LYS A 126 9.85 15.41 2.60
N LYS A 127 10.58 14.79 3.50
CA LYS A 127 11.42 13.63 3.20
C LYS A 127 10.62 12.46 2.59
N LEU A 128 9.34 12.34 2.96
CA LEU A 128 8.47 11.31 2.40
C LEU A 128 8.36 11.43 0.88
N PHE A 129 8.27 12.68 0.38
CA PHE A 129 8.12 12.96 -1.04
C PHE A 129 9.43 12.80 -1.83
N ASP A 130 10.55 12.64 -1.16
CA ASP A 130 11.82 12.27 -1.80
C ASP A 130 11.89 10.77 -2.08
N ILE A 131 11.11 9.97 -1.34
CA ILE A 131 11.11 8.51 -1.43
C ILE A 131 9.90 8.00 -2.24
N ALA A 132 8.76 8.68 -2.10
CA ALA A 132 7.50 8.25 -2.70
C ALA A 132 6.96 9.32 -3.65
N GLU A 133 6.43 8.87 -4.79
CA GLU A 133 5.79 9.75 -5.77
C GLU A 133 4.32 9.98 -5.39
N LEU A 134 3.93 11.24 -5.29
CA LEU A 134 2.53 11.60 -5.07
C LEU A 134 1.77 11.52 -6.41
N ILE A 135 0.76 10.64 -6.49
CA ILE A 135 -0.01 10.45 -7.71
C ILE A 135 -1.45 10.94 -7.62
N ALA A 136 -1.96 11.18 -6.39
CA ALA A 136 -3.30 11.76 -6.23
C ALA A 136 -3.51 12.37 -4.83
#